data_c53e6d5ffc3a4c250dfd3b83927a3244
#
_entry.id   c53e6d5ffc3a4c250dfd3b83927a3244
#
_cell.length_a   1.000
_cell.length_b   1.000
_cell.length_c   1.000
_cell.angle_alpha   90.00
_cell.angle_beta   90.00
_cell.angle_gamma   90.00
#
_symmetry.space_group_name_H-M   'P 1'
#
loop_
_entity.id
_entity.type
_entity.pdbx_description
1 polymer ?
#
loop_
_entity_poly.entity_id
_entity_poly.type
_entity_poly.pdbx_seq_one_letter_code
_entity_poly.pdbx_strand_id
1 'polypeptide(L)'
;MPVTNDPFSRSGVRAKTKLLFLGSPEFTVNLMTQVSSLNLEHVSPSRLKGTEISRRPASAAAEEAATLALLRRWFFARKPDAGFVLTDFPATLLQAKVFDEWLDARDEALDGVVAGPGSNEPLVEHYRQLGLLREPGDFLAA
;
A
#
# COMPACT_ATOMS: atom_id res chain seq x y z
N MET A 1 -3.25 -21.68 24.85
CA MET A 1 -2.61 -20.75 24.26
C MET A 1 -2.82 -19.52 24.82
N PRO A 2 -1.97 -18.91 24.86
CA PRO A 2 -2.09 -17.62 25.34
C PRO A 2 -2.88 -16.84 24.41
N VAL A 3 -3.83 -16.32 24.93
CA VAL A 3 -4.47 -15.29 24.27
C VAL A 3 -3.50 -14.20 24.19
N THR A 4 -3.18 -13.83 23.04
CA THR A 4 -2.42 -12.67 22.92
C THR A 4 -3.27 -11.51 23.26
N ASN A 5 -2.88 -10.79 24.21
CA ASN A 5 -3.46 -9.49 24.47
C ASN A 5 -2.82 -8.45 23.59
N ASP A 6 -2.61 -8.77 22.34
CA ASP A 6 -2.05 -7.84 21.41
C ASP A 6 -3.12 -6.80 21.08
N PRO A 7 -2.93 -5.52 21.45
CA PRO A 7 -3.92 -4.51 21.18
C PRO A 7 -4.17 -4.31 19.69
N PHE A 8 -3.22 -4.68 18.85
CA PHE A 8 -3.39 -4.50 17.42
C PHE A 8 -4.36 -5.50 16.83
N SER A 9 -4.55 -6.65 17.46
CA SER A 9 -5.51 -7.61 16.94
C SER A 9 -6.94 -7.11 17.08
N ARG A 10 -7.20 -6.19 17.99
CA ARG A 10 -8.51 -5.58 18.15
C ARG A 10 -8.80 -4.54 17.10
N SER A 11 -7.76 -3.84 16.65
CA SER A 11 -7.92 -2.84 15.60
C SER A 11 -7.84 -3.46 14.21
N GLY A 12 -7.50 -4.75 14.13
CA GLY A 12 -7.34 -5.40 12.83
C GLY A 12 -5.98 -5.17 12.21
N VAL A 13 -5.05 -4.50 12.91
CA VAL A 13 -3.72 -4.22 12.36
C VAL A 13 -2.70 -5.06 13.09
N ARG A 14 -1.86 -5.75 12.33
CA ARG A 14 -0.83 -6.63 12.86
C ARG A 14 0.47 -6.41 12.10
N ALA A 15 1.56 -7.05 12.56
CA ALA A 15 2.86 -6.93 11.91
C ALA A 15 2.86 -7.43 10.47
N LYS A 16 1.91 -8.26 10.10
CA LYS A 16 1.77 -8.79 8.74
C LYS A 16 0.69 -8.09 7.94
N THR A 17 0.10 -7.03 8.47
CA THR A 17 -0.97 -6.32 7.80
C THR A 17 -0.44 -5.58 6.58
N LYS A 18 -1.15 -5.67 5.49
CA LYS A 18 -0.77 -5.08 4.21
C LYS A 18 -1.84 -4.11 3.77
N LEU A 19 -1.50 -2.84 3.72
CA LEU A 19 -2.46 -1.77 3.47
C LEU A 19 -2.03 -0.89 2.30
N LEU A 20 -3.02 -0.39 1.56
CA LEU A 20 -2.82 0.66 0.58
C LEU A 20 -3.59 1.91 1.03
N PHE A 21 -2.93 3.05 0.99
CA PHE A 21 -3.59 4.32 1.25
C PHE A 21 -3.57 5.14 -0.04
N LEU A 22 -4.75 5.40 -0.58
CA LEU A 22 -4.93 6.13 -1.83
C LEU A 22 -5.53 7.49 -1.53
N GLY A 23 -5.24 8.47 -2.37
CA GLY A 23 -5.80 9.79 -2.22
C GLY A 23 -4.75 10.88 -2.25
N SER A 24 -5.11 12.09 -1.84
CA SER A 24 -4.19 13.20 -1.84
C SER A 24 -3.07 12.99 -0.83
N PRO A 25 -1.91 13.66 -1.03
CA PRO A 25 -0.82 13.56 -0.07
C PRO A 25 -1.22 13.97 1.34
N GLU A 26 -2.08 14.97 1.49
CA GLU A 26 -2.52 15.40 2.81
C GLU A 26 -3.27 14.28 3.53
N PHE A 27 -4.13 13.59 2.80
CA PHE A 27 -4.90 12.49 3.36
C PHE A 27 -3.99 11.35 3.77
N THR A 28 -3.07 10.94 2.90
CA THR A 28 -2.20 9.81 3.19
C THR A 28 -1.22 10.12 4.32
N VAL A 29 -0.70 11.34 4.39
CA VAL A 29 0.19 11.74 5.47
C VAL A 29 -0.54 11.69 6.82
N ASN A 30 -1.79 12.16 6.83
CA ASN A 30 -2.58 12.13 8.06
C ASN A 30 -2.81 10.69 8.54
N LEU A 31 -3.15 9.79 7.63
CA LEU A 31 -3.30 8.38 7.98
C LEU A 31 -2.00 7.78 8.47
N MET A 32 -0.88 8.12 7.83
CA MET A 32 0.41 7.60 8.24
C MET A 32 0.78 8.04 9.65
N THR A 33 0.44 9.28 10.00
CA THR A 33 0.66 9.76 11.35
C THR A 33 -0.08 8.90 12.38
N GLN A 34 -1.29 8.49 12.03
CA GLN A 34 -2.11 7.71 12.94
C GLN A 34 -1.64 6.26 13.09
N VAL A 35 -1.01 5.71 12.05
CA VAL A 35 -0.57 4.31 12.10
C VAL A 35 0.94 4.17 12.32
N SER A 36 1.66 5.27 12.51
CA SER A 36 3.12 5.22 12.60
C SER A 36 3.63 4.42 13.78
N SER A 37 2.84 4.28 14.82
CA SER A 37 3.23 3.50 16.01
C SER A 37 3.08 2.01 15.82
N LEU A 38 2.57 1.56 14.67
CA LEU A 38 2.23 0.16 14.46
C LEU A 38 3.37 -0.66 13.86
N ASN A 39 4.53 -0.04 13.64
CA ASN A 39 5.73 -0.72 13.14
C ASN A 39 5.57 -1.36 11.77
N LEU A 40 4.68 -0.81 10.95
CA LEU A 40 4.56 -1.23 9.57
C LEU A 40 5.54 -0.44 8.71
N GLU A 41 6.14 -1.10 7.75
CA GLU A 41 7.03 -0.41 6.83
C GLU A 41 6.21 0.51 5.94
N HIS A 42 6.58 1.77 5.88
CA HIS A 42 5.93 2.71 4.96
C HIS A 42 6.72 2.78 3.67
N VAL A 43 6.05 2.46 2.57
CA VAL A 43 6.68 2.39 1.25
C VAL A 43 5.92 3.26 0.27
N SER A 44 6.65 4.01 -0.53
CA SER A 44 6.09 4.76 -1.64
C SER A 44 7.13 4.83 -2.75
N PRO A 45 6.72 5.13 -3.99
CA PRO A 45 7.70 5.27 -5.06
C PRO A 45 8.78 6.30 -4.75
N SER A 46 8.41 7.42 -4.16
CA SER A 46 9.39 8.46 -3.85
C SER A 46 10.37 8.02 -2.77
N ARG A 47 9.92 7.25 -1.79
CA ARG A 47 10.81 6.75 -0.75
C ARG A 47 11.78 5.71 -1.30
N LEU A 48 11.33 4.90 -2.24
CA LEU A 48 12.18 3.89 -2.85
C LEU A 48 13.21 4.50 -3.79
N LYS A 49 12.86 5.61 -4.44
CA LYS A 49 13.84 6.32 -5.27
C LYS A 49 14.96 6.89 -4.42
N GLY A 50 14.64 7.30 -3.20
CA GLY A 50 15.64 7.75 -2.25
C GLY A 50 16.53 8.82 -2.83
N THR A 51 17.85 8.56 -2.80
CA THR A 51 18.85 9.50 -3.29
C THR A 51 19.23 9.23 -4.74
N GLU A 52 18.57 8.32 -5.42
CA GLU A 52 18.90 8.07 -6.82
C GLU A 52 18.65 9.32 -7.64
N ILE A 53 19.63 9.68 -8.43
CA ILE A 53 19.48 10.77 -9.38
C ILE A 53 18.68 10.19 -10.53
N SER A 54 17.39 10.46 -10.52
CA SER A 54 16.53 9.90 -11.53
C SER A 54 16.64 10.72 -12.79
N ARG A 55 16.86 10.07 -13.89
CA ARG A 55 16.63 10.68 -15.19
C ARG A 55 15.14 10.90 -15.30
N ARG A 56 14.79 12.07 -15.82
CA ARG A 56 13.42 12.30 -16.15
C ARG A 56 12.99 11.28 -17.18
N PRO A 57 11.90 10.55 -16.94
CA PRO A 57 11.40 9.62 -17.95
C PRO A 57 11.00 10.37 -19.21
N ALA A 58 11.18 9.72 -20.34
CA ALA A 58 10.86 10.35 -21.62
C ALA A 58 9.37 10.46 -21.87
N SER A 59 8.56 9.67 -21.14
CA SER A 59 7.11 9.65 -21.34
C SER A 59 6.42 9.14 -20.09
N ALA A 60 5.09 9.33 -20.04
CA ALA A 60 4.30 8.81 -18.94
C ALA A 60 4.37 7.28 -18.86
N ALA A 61 4.40 6.62 -20.02
CA ALA A 61 4.53 5.16 -20.06
C ALA A 61 5.87 4.70 -19.51
N ALA A 62 6.95 5.42 -19.82
CA ALA A 62 8.26 5.09 -19.28
C ALA A 62 8.30 5.29 -17.77
N GLU A 63 7.66 6.34 -17.28
CA GLU A 63 7.57 6.61 -15.85
C GLU A 63 6.80 5.51 -15.14
N GLU A 64 5.68 5.09 -15.71
CA GLU A 64 4.88 4.02 -15.14
C GLU A 64 5.68 2.72 -15.08
N ALA A 65 6.40 2.39 -16.14
CA ALA A 65 7.23 1.20 -16.17
C ALA A 65 8.35 1.25 -15.15
N ALA A 66 8.97 2.43 -15.00
CA ALA A 66 10.04 2.60 -14.03
C ALA A 66 9.52 2.46 -12.59
N THR A 67 8.35 3.00 -12.32
CA THR A 67 7.72 2.86 -11.02
C THR A 67 7.41 1.40 -10.72
N LEU A 68 6.84 0.68 -11.69
CA LEU A 68 6.55 -0.73 -11.52
C LEU A 68 7.82 -1.54 -11.24
N ALA A 69 8.90 -1.27 -11.96
CA ALA A 69 10.15 -1.99 -11.75
C ALA A 69 10.69 -1.76 -10.33
N LEU A 70 10.60 -0.52 -9.87
CA LEU A 70 11.08 -0.15 -8.54
C LEU A 70 10.28 -0.86 -7.45
N LEU A 71 8.95 -0.82 -7.55
CA LEU A 71 8.07 -1.45 -6.57
C LEU A 71 8.20 -2.97 -6.62
N ARG A 72 8.36 -3.53 -7.81
CA ARG A 72 8.52 -4.97 -7.95
C ARG A 72 9.79 -5.44 -7.25
N ARG A 73 10.87 -4.70 -7.43
CA ARG A 73 12.12 -5.05 -6.76
C ARG A 73 11.96 -5.03 -5.25
N TRP A 74 11.33 -3.99 -4.73
CA TRP A 74 11.07 -3.91 -3.30
C TRP A 74 10.20 -5.06 -2.82
N PHE A 75 9.12 -5.34 -3.53
CA PHE A 75 8.14 -6.32 -3.09
C PHE A 75 8.75 -7.71 -2.96
N PHE A 76 9.55 -8.12 -3.94
CA PHE A 76 10.12 -9.46 -3.94
C PHE A 76 11.41 -9.57 -3.12
N ALA A 77 11.98 -8.44 -2.70
CA ALA A 77 13.17 -8.46 -1.85
C ALA A 77 12.85 -8.55 -0.36
N ARG A 78 11.64 -8.15 0.02
CA ARG A 78 11.27 -8.19 1.44
C ARG A 78 10.97 -9.63 1.88
N LYS A 79 10.93 -9.83 3.18
CA LYS A 79 10.56 -11.14 3.71
C LYS A 79 9.16 -11.51 3.27
N PRO A 80 8.91 -12.78 2.93
CA PRO A 80 7.55 -13.18 2.59
C PRO A 80 6.58 -12.84 3.72
N ASP A 81 5.41 -12.35 3.32
CA ASP A 81 4.32 -12.03 4.23
C ASP A 81 4.62 -10.89 5.21
N ALA A 82 5.68 -10.12 5.00
CA ALA A 82 5.97 -8.96 5.83
C ALA A 82 4.93 -7.86 5.59
N GLY A 83 4.49 -7.22 6.66
CA GLY A 83 3.49 -6.16 6.57
C GLY A 83 4.04 -4.85 6.00
N PHE A 84 3.16 -4.04 5.44
CA PHE A 84 3.55 -2.75 4.87
C PHE A 84 2.36 -1.84 4.71
N VAL A 85 2.65 -0.56 4.53
CA VAL A 85 1.67 0.44 4.11
C VAL A 85 2.24 1.09 2.86
N LEU A 86 1.51 1.00 1.74
CA LEU A 86 1.89 1.65 0.49
C LEU A 86 1.10 2.93 0.31
N THR A 87 1.80 4.00 -0.05
CA THR A 87 1.18 5.26 -0.44
C THR A 87 1.66 5.62 -1.84
N ASP A 88 0.84 6.35 -2.59
CA ASP A 88 1.16 6.82 -3.95
C ASP A 88 1.35 5.69 -4.97
N PHE A 89 1.02 4.49 -4.62
CA PHE A 89 1.05 3.34 -5.51
C PHE A 89 0.00 2.34 -5.04
N PRO A 90 -0.78 1.73 -5.93
CA PRO A 90 -0.80 1.98 -7.37
C PRO A 90 -1.45 3.32 -7.70
N ALA A 91 -0.99 3.95 -8.77
CA ALA A 91 -1.55 5.21 -9.22
C ALA A 91 -2.52 5.01 -10.39
N THR A 92 -2.44 3.88 -11.06
CA THR A 92 -3.30 3.56 -12.18
C THR A 92 -3.88 2.17 -12.04
N LEU A 93 -4.95 1.89 -12.78
CA LEU A 93 -5.54 0.56 -12.76
C LEU A 93 -4.56 -0.49 -13.26
N LEU A 94 -3.75 -0.17 -14.25
CA LEU A 94 -2.73 -1.09 -14.74
C LEU A 94 -1.78 -1.49 -13.62
N GLN A 95 -1.29 -0.51 -12.87
CA GLN A 95 -0.39 -0.77 -11.75
C GLN A 95 -1.06 -1.65 -10.69
N ALA A 96 -2.34 -1.41 -10.43
CA ALA A 96 -3.07 -2.21 -9.44
C ALA A 96 -3.16 -3.67 -9.88
N LYS A 97 -3.47 -3.89 -11.16
CA LYS A 97 -3.58 -5.26 -11.67
C LYS A 97 -2.24 -5.99 -11.66
N VAL A 98 -1.17 -5.29 -11.98
CA VAL A 98 0.17 -5.86 -11.93
C VAL A 98 0.54 -6.20 -10.50
N PHE A 99 0.23 -5.33 -9.56
CA PHE A 99 0.50 -5.58 -8.15
C PHE A 99 -0.29 -6.79 -7.64
N ASP A 100 -1.52 -6.95 -8.09
CA ASP A 100 -2.31 -8.12 -7.74
C ASP A 100 -1.61 -9.41 -8.18
N GLU A 101 -0.98 -9.39 -9.36
CA GLU A 101 -0.23 -10.55 -9.85
C GLU A 101 0.96 -10.87 -8.95
N TRP A 102 1.66 -9.84 -8.44
CA TRP A 102 2.76 -10.06 -7.52
C TRP A 102 2.28 -10.69 -6.22
N LEU A 103 1.17 -10.20 -5.71
CA LEU A 103 0.59 -10.75 -4.48
C LEU A 103 0.26 -12.24 -4.69
N ASP A 104 -0.38 -12.56 -5.82
CA ASP A 104 -0.70 -13.94 -6.13
C ASP A 104 0.56 -14.80 -6.23
N ALA A 105 1.62 -14.26 -6.84
CA ALA A 105 2.86 -15.01 -7.01
C ALA A 105 3.51 -15.35 -5.67
N ARG A 106 3.26 -14.55 -4.64
CA ARG A 106 3.80 -14.80 -3.30
C ARG A 106 2.77 -15.43 -2.37
N ASP A 107 1.59 -15.73 -2.88
CA ASP A 107 0.47 -16.24 -2.07
C ASP A 107 0.14 -15.30 -0.91
N GLU A 108 0.13 -14.01 -1.20
CA GLU A 108 -0.18 -12.96 -0.23
C GLU A 108 -1.41 -12.21 -0.65
N ALA A 109 -2.04 -11.51 0.29
CA ALA A 109 -3.22 -10.72 -0.01
C ALA A 109 -3.18 -9.41 0.79
N LEU A 110 -3.79 -8.37 0.21
CA LEU A 110 -3.96 -7.12 0.93
C LEU A 110 -5.04 -7.28 1.99
N ASP A 111 -4.84 -6.61 3.11
CA ASP A 111 -5.84 -6.59 4.19
C ASP A 111 -6.84 -5.47 4.03
N GLY A 112 -6.48 -4.42 3.35
CA GLY A 112 -7.40 -3.34 3.11
C GLY A 112 -6.82 -2.23 2.28
N VAL A 113 -7.73 -1.44 1.71
CA VAL A 113 -7.40 -0.26 0.92
C VAL A 113 -8.25 0.89 1.45
N VAL A 114 -7.61 1.98 1.84
CA VAL A 114 -8.31 3.18 2.28
C VAL A 114 -8.15 4.23 1.19
N ALA A 115 -9.29 4.67 0.65
CA ALA A 115 -9.30 5.65 -0.44
C ALA A 115 -9.82 6.98 0.08
N GLY A 116 -9.03 8.03 -0.08
CA GLY A 116 -9.40 9.35 0.33
C GLY A 116 -9.90 10.19 -0.83
N PRO A 117 -10.19 11.47 -0.56
CA PRO A 117 -10.64 12.38 -1.60
C PRO A 117 -9.62 12.50 -2.73
N GLY A 118 -10.09 12.60 -3.94
CA GLY A 118 -9.22 12.74 -5.10
C GLY A 118 -8.64 11.44 -5.62
N SER A 119 -9.07 10.30 -5.07
CA SER A 119 -8.58 9.02 -5.55
C SER A 119 -9.09 8.73 -6.97
N ASN A 120 -8.31 7.97 -7.71
CA ASN A 120 -8.64 7.57 -9.08
C ASN A 120 -9.85 6.64 -9.05
N GLU A 121 -10.93 7.02 -9.71
CA GLU A 121 -12.19 6.28 -9.63
C GLU A 121 -12.10 4.84 -10.15
N PRO A 122 -11.50 4.57 -11.31
CA PRO A 122 -11.34 3.17 -11.76
C PRO A 122 -10.55 2.33 -10.77
N LEU A 123 -9.57 2.93 -10.12
CA LEU A 123 -8.75 2.24 -9.13
C LEU A 123 -9.57 1.91 -7.88
N VAL A 124 -10.35 2.87 -7.41
CA VAL A 124 -11.23 2.66 -6.26
C VAL A 124 -12.24 1.56 -6.55
N GLU A 125 -12.83 1.60 -7.73
CA GLU A 125 -13.83 0.60 -8.13
C GLU A 125 -13.21 -0.79 -8.19
N HIS A 126 -11.98 -0.90 -8.68
CA HIS A 126 -11.27 -2.17 -8.72
C HIS A 126 -11.19 -2.80 -7.33
N TYR A 127 -10.80 -2.01 -6.33
CA TYR A 127 -10.68 -2.52 -4.97
C TYR A 127 -12.03 -2.72 -4.29
N ARG A 128 -13.02 -1.92 -4.67
CA ARG A 128 -14.38 -2.14 -4.18
C ARG A 128 -14.90 -3.50 -4.62
N GLN A 129 -14.68 -3.86 -5.87
CA GLN A 129 -15.12 -5.16 -6.39
C GLN A 129 -14.40 -6.32 -5.73
N LEU A 130 -13.17 -6.12 -5.29
CA LEU A 130 -12.42 -7.13 -4.57
C LEU A 130 -12.80 -7.21 -3.10
N GLY A 131 -13.66 -6.33 -2.61
CA GLY A 131 -14.06 -6.32 -1.22
C GLY A 131 -12.98 -5.81 -0.27
N LEU A 132 -12.04 -5.03 -0.77
CA LEU A 132 -10.89 -4.58 0.00
C LEU A 132 -11.01 -3.16 0.54
N LEU A 133 -12.00 -2.37 0.10
CA LEU A 133 -12.13 -1.01 0.59
C LEU A 133 -12.49 -1.00 2.08
N ARG A 134 -11.79 -0.16 2.83
CA ARG A 134 -11.98 -0.01 4.26
C ARG A 134 -12.08 1.46 4.61
N GLU A 135 -12.74 1.75 5.71
CA GLU A 135 -12.74 3.09 6.27
C GLU A 135 -11.55 3.25 7.22
N PRO A 136 -11.03 4.46 7.36
CA PRO A 136 -9.91 4.66 8.29
C PRO A 136 -10.21 4.15 9.70
N GLY A 137 -11.44 4.28 10.17
CA GLY A 137 -11.81 3.80 11.49
C GLY A 137 -11.73 2.30 11.66
N ASP A 138 -11.74 1.54 10.57
CA ASP A 138 -11.63 0.08 10.66
C ASP A 138 -10.28 -0.34 11.24
N PHE A 139 -9.26 0.52 11.12
CA PHE A 139 -7.93 0.21 11.61
C PHE A 139 -7.57 1.00 12.86
N LEU A 140 -8.19 2.17 13.03
CA LEU A 140 -7.79 3.12 14.06
C LEU A 140 -8.71 3.12 15.27
N ALA A 141 -9.88 2.55 15.14
CA ALA A 141 -10.82 2.45 16.25
C ALA A 141 -10.29 1.42 17.24
N ALA A 142 -10.07 1.86 18.40
CA ALA A 142 -9.60 0.98 19.46
C ALA A 142 -10.75 0.16 20.01
#